data_804030ff20817f262f6c0b1cb316d151
#
_entry.id   804030ff20817f262f6c0b1cb316d151
#
_cell.length_a   1.000
_cell.length_b   1.000
_cell.length_c   1.000
_cell.angle_alpha   90.00
_cell.angle_beta   90.00
_cell.angle_gamma   90.00
#
_symmetry.space_group_name_H-M   'P 1'
#
loop_
_entity.id
_entity.type
_entity.pdbx_description
1 polymer ?
#
loop_
_entity_poly.entity_id
_entity_poly.type
_entity_poly.pdbx_seq_one_letter_code
_entity_poly.pdbx_strand_id
1 'polypeptide(L)'
;MLETWLTRTLGVTVPLLGAPMGGRAGGRLAGEVTRAGGLGLIGAARYNTPQWLAAESAVARELGGGLLGFGLMTWSLAADDSLLDAVLAERPRVVSLSFGDPAPYVPRVHAAGALAISQINTIEDLRIVEAAGVDAVVAQGHEAGGHTGRIGTLPLLQEVLESTSLPVLAAGGIASGRGLAAVLAAGAEGALVGTALLASPETVGPEYARDRLVAASSTDTVYTDVFDRARHQPWPARWGGRALTNDYTAEWHGRGADEETLAAAYDGNDPRLGVVYAGEAAGLVREQRPAGEIVRDIATRAEELLRRFG
;
A
#
# COMPACT_ATOMS: atom_id res chain seq x y z
N MET A 1 -23.75 -7.04 -0.86
CA MET A 1 -22.61 -6.51 -1.66
C MET A 1 -22.51 -5.04 -1.36
N LEU A 2 -21.31 -4.57 -1.03
CA LEU A 2 -21.05 -3.15 -0.73
C LEU A 2 -20.88 -2.40 -2.04
N GLU A 3 -21.84 -1.54 -2.40
CA GLU A 3 -21.80 -0.76 -3.63
C GLU A 3 -21.17 0.59 -3.36
N THR A 4 -20.03 0.87 -4.00
CA THR A 4 -19.24 2.10 -3.88
C THR A 4 -18.76 2.56 -5.25
N TRP A 5 -18.15 3.75 -5.34
CA TRP A 5 -17.49 4.18 -6.57
C TRP A 5 -16.45 3.16 -7.04
N LEU A 6 -15.64 2.63 -6.11
CA LEU A 6 -14.59 1.66 -6.44
C LEU A 6 -15.15 0.39 -7.09
N THR A 7 -16.21 -0.18 -6.50
CA THR A 7 -16.81 -1.42 -7.03
C THR A 7 -17.48 -1.19 -8.38
N ARG A 8 -18.20 -0.09 -8.56
CA ARG A 8 -18.84 0.26 -9.85
C ARG A 8 -17.81 0.51 -10.95
N THR A 9 -16.76 1.28 -10.64
CA THR A 9 -15.78 1.72 -11.64
C THR A 9 -14.85 0.61 -12.09
N LEU A 10 -14.45 -0.28 -11.18
CA LEU A 10 -13.54 -1.39 -11.49
C LEU A 10 -14.26 -2.69 -11.84
N GLY A 11 -15.56 -2.82 -11.58
CA GLY A 11 -16.30 -4.07 -11.73
C GLY A 11 -15.91 -5.13 -10.70
N VAL A 12 -15.37 -4.71 -9.55
CA VAL A 12 -15.03 -5.60 -8.42
C VAL A 12 -16.20 -5.70 -7.43
N THR A 13 -16.20 -6.73 -6.59
CA THR A 13 -17.31 -6.99 -5.66
C THR A 13 -17.03 -6.56 -4.23
N VAL A 14 -15.74 -6.29 -3.93
CA VAL A 14 -15.26 -5.85 -2.63
C VAL A 14 -14.60 -4.49 -2.78
N PRO A 15 -14.96 -3.46 -2.01
CA PRO A 15 -14.37 -2.13 -2.08
C PRO A 15 -12.99 -2.12 -1.41
N LEU A 16 -12.05 -2.91 -1.95
CA LEU A 16 -10.71 -3.10 -1.40
C LEU A 16 -9.66 -3.15 -2.51
N LEU A 17 -8.62 -2.34 -2.34
CA LEU A 17 -7.37 -2.46 -3.07
C LEU A 17 -6.32 -3.15 -2.20
N GLY A 18 -5.60 -4.13 -2.73
CA GLY A 18 -4.36 -4.63 -2.11
C GLY A 18 -3.21 -3.66 -2.36
N ALA A 19 -2.54 -3.22 -1.31
CA ALA A 19 -1.50 -2.19 -1.40
C ALA A 19 -0.30 -2.65 -2.25
N PRO A 20 0.27 -1.74 -3.08
CA PRO A 20 1.43 -2.03 -3.93
C PRO A 20 2.73 -2.01 -3.12
N MET A 21 2.95 -3.02 -2.33
CA MET A 21 4.09 -3.11 -1.41
C MET A 21 5.35 -3.54 -2.16
N GLY A 22 6.31 -2.63 -2.36
CA GLY A 22 7.57 -2.91 -3.04
C GLY A 22 8.33 -4.08 -2.42
N GLY A 23 8.73 -5.08 -3.24
CA GLY A 23 9.39 -6.29 -2.79
C GLY A 23 8.53 -7.27 -1.99
N ARG A 24 7.22 -7.03 -1.89
CA ARG A 24 6.26 -7.88 -1.17
C ARG A 24 5.02 -8.24 -2.00
N ALA A 25 4.45 -7.25 -2.71
CA ALA A 25 3.26 -7.45 -3.54
C ALA A 25 3.68 -7.71 -4.99
N GLY A 26 3.84 -8.98 -5.33
CA GLY A 26 4.00 -9.49 -6.69
C GLY A 26 2.68 -9.96 -7.28
N GLY A 27 2.76 -10.63 -8.44
CA GLY A 27 1.61 -11.10 -9.20
C GLY A 27 0.72 -12.09 -8.45
N ARG A 28 1.31 -12.99 -7.64
CA ARG A 28 0.54 -13.95 -6.85
C ARG A 28 -0.36 -13.26 -5.83
N LEU A 29 0.20 -12.34 -5.04
CA LEU A 29 -0.59 -11.60 -4.06
C LEU A 29 -1.66 -10.76 -4.75
N ALA A 30 -1.27 -9.99 -5.77
CA ALA A 30 -2.20 -9.14 -6.52
C ALA A 30 -3.34 -9.96 -7.15
N GLY A 31 -3.01 -11.08 -7.80
CA GLY A 31 -3.99 -11.97 -8.42
C GLY A 31 -4.96 -12.59 -7.42
N GLU A 32 -4.49 -13.06 -6.26
CA GLU A 32 -5.33 -13.66 -5.22
C GLU A 32 -6.28 -12.64 -4.57
N VAL A 33 -5.83 -11.40 -4.35
CA VAL A 33 -6.70 -10.30 -3.90
C VAL A 33 -7.79 -10.03 -4.94
N THR A 34 -7.42 -9.99 -6.22
CA THR A 34 -8.36 -9.74 -7.33
C THR A 34 -9.36 -10.88 -7.47
N ARG A 35 -8.90 -12.13 -7.41
CA ARG A 35 -9.76 -13.33 -7.43
C ARG A 35 -10.77 -13.35 -6.29
N ALA A 36 -10.43 -12.75 -5.16
CA ALA A 36 -11.32 -12.66 -4.01
C ALA A 36 -12.35 -11.50 -4.09
N GLY A 37 -12.32 -10.74 -5.18
CA GLY A 37 -13.32 -9.70 -5.47
C GLY A 37 -12.86 -8.27 -5.25
N GLY A 38 -11.62 -8.02 -4.79
CA GLY A 38 -10.98 -6.70 -4.76
C GLY A 38 -10.15 -6.43 -6.03
N LEU A 39 -9.17 -5.55 -5.93
CA LEU A 39 -8.09 -5.41 -6.92
C LEU A 39 -6.74 -5.34 -6.21
N GLY A 40 -5.87 -6.32 -6.43
CA GLY A 40 -4.50 -6.29 -5.95
C GLY A 40 -3.62 -5.41 -6.84
N LEU A 41 -2.75 -4.60 -6.23
CA LEU A 41 -1.78 -3.79 -6.95
C LEU A 41 -0.38 -4.40 -6.80
N ILE A 42 0.33 -4.56 -7.93
CA ILE A 42 1.74 -4.98 -7.93
C ILE A 42 2.60 -3.78 -7.53
N GLY A 43 3.51 -3.97 -6.59
CA GLY A 43 4.45 -2.94 -6.17
C GLY A 43 5.63 -2.84 -7.15
N ALA A 44 5.57 -1.89 -8.09
CA ALA A 44 6.63 -1.65 -9.04
C ALA A 44 7.65 -0.64 -8.47
N ALA A 45 8.89 -1.07 -8.34
CA ALA A 45 9.99 -0.28 -7.79
C ALA A 45 11.16 -0.21 -8.77
N ARG A 46 12.04 0.78 -8.62
CA ARG A 46 13.15 1.08 -9.53
C ARG A 46 14.13 -0.08 -9.79
N TYR A 47 14.12 -1.09 -8.95
CA TYR A 47 14.94 -2.30 -9.14
C TYR A 47 14.24 -3.40 -9.93
N ASN A 48 12.95 -3.21 -10.29
CA ASN A 48 12.22 -4.18 -11.10
C ASN A 48 12.53 -3.96 -12.59
N THR A 49 12.77 -5.06 -13.30
CA THR A 49 12.99 -5.04 -14.75
C THR A 49 11.67 -5.16 -15.52
N PRO A 50 11.61 -4.73 -16.79
CA PRO A 50 10.43 -4.99 -17.64
C PRO A 50 10.08 -6.47 -17.73
N GLN A 51 11.06 -7.37 -17.75
CA GLN A 51 10.85 -8.82 -17.77
C GLN A 51 10.18 -9.32 -16.49
N TRP A 52 10.60 -8.80 -15.32
CA TRP A 52 9.96 -9.11 -14.06
C TRP A 52 8.51 -8.61 -14.03
N LEU A 53 8.27 -7.38 -14.48
CA LEU A 53 6.91 -6.82 -14.56
C LEU A 53 5.99 -7.68 -15.44
N ALA A 54 6.47 -8.09 -16.61
CA ALA A 54 5.71 -8.94 -17.52
C ALA A 54 5.39 -10.31 -16.89
N ALA A 55 6.34 -10.93 -16.20
CA ALA A 55 6.15 -12.21 -15.52
C ALA A 55 5.11 -12.10 -14.39
N GLU A 56 5.24 -11.09 -13.52
CA GLU A 56 4.29 -10.86 -12.42
C GLU A 56 2.89 -10.48 -12.94
N SER A 57 2.83 -9.71 -14.03
CA SER A 57 1.56 -9.38 -14.71
C SER A 57 0.85 -10.60 -15.26
N ALA A 58 1.60 -11.53 -15.87
CA ALA A 58 1.03 -12.79 -16.37
C ALA A 58 0.40 -13.61 -15.25
N VAL A 59 1.12 -13.76 -14.12
CA VAL A 59 0.62 -14.46 -12.92
C VAL A 59 -0.64 -13.77 -12.36
N ALA A 60 -0.60 -12.44 -12.23
CA ALA A 60 -1.74 -11.68 -11.69
C ALA A 60 -2.98 -11.81 -12.57
N ARG A 61 -2.83 -11.79 -13.91
CA ARG A 61 -3.95 -11.96 -14.85
C ARG A 61 -4.53 -13.35 -14.81
N GLU A 62 -3.68 -14.37 -14.78
CA GLU A 62 -4.13 -15.77 -14.70
C GLU A 62 -5.01 -15.99 -13.46
N LEU A 63 -4.58 -15.51 -12.30
CA LEU A 63 -5.30 -15.67 -11.04
C LEU A 63 -6.51 -14.73 -10.91
N GLY A 64 -6.37 -13.48 -11.34
CA GLY A 64 -7.31 -12.39 -11.12
C GLY A 64 -8.29 -12.10 -12.26
N GLY A 65 -8.40 -12.97 -13.27
CA GLY A 65 -9.38 -12.80 -14.35
C GLY A 65 -9.11 -11.61 -15.29
N GLY A 66 -7.86 -11.18 -15.40
CA GLY A 66 -7.44 -10.15 -16.37
C GLY A 66 -7.30 -8.75 -15.81
N LEU A 67 -7.89 -8.44 -14.65
CA LEU A 67 -7.69 -7.13 -14.00
C LEU A 67 -6.27 -7.01 -13.44
N LEU A 68 -5.66 -5.84 -13.66
CA LEU A 68 -4.28 -5.57 -13.26
C LEU A 68 -4.14 -4.14 -12.74
N GLY A 69 -3.36 -3.96 -11.70
CA GLY A 69 -3.00 -2.65 -11.17
C GLY A 69 -1.58 -2.61 -10.65
N PHE A 70 -1.01 -1.41 -10.62
CA PHE A 70 0.35 -1.17 -10.15
C PHE A 70 0.43 0.05 -9.25
N GLY A 71 1.45 0.08 -8.40
CA GLY A 71 1.84 1.27 -7.69
C GLY A 71 3.28 1.65 -7.95
N LEU A 72 3.49 2.94 -8.15
CA LEU A 72 4.76 3.59 -8.46
C LEU A 72 4.99 4.76 -7.51
N MET A 73 6.25 5.00 -7.20
CA MET A 73 6.68 6.14 -6.39
C MET A 73 7.08 7.29 -7.32
N THR A 74 6.36 8.42 -7.28
CA THR A 74 6.61 9.56 -8.18
C THR A 74 8.00 10.18 -8.00
N TRP A 75 8.53 10.22 -6.77
CA TRP A 75 9.91 10.68 -6.56
C TRP A 75 10.94 9.80 -7.29
N SER A 76 10.66 8.50 -7.42
CA SER A 76 11.54 7.58 -8.16
C SER A 76 11.42 7.76 -9.67
N LEU A 77 10.21 8.00 -10.17
CA LEU A 77 9.97 8.31 -11.59
C LEU A 77 10.60 9.63 -12.01
N ALA A 78 10.73 10.58 -11.10
CA ALA A 78 11.39 11.86 -11.41
C ALA A 78 12.88 11.70 -11.76
N ALA A 79 13.52 10.62 -11.34
CA ALA A 79 14.90 10.30 -11.69
C ALA A 79 15.01 9.47 -12.99
N ASP A 80 14.06 8.53 -13.18
CA ASP A 80 13.96 7.68 -14.37
C ASP A 80 12.52 7.18 -14.49
N ASP A 81 11.81 7.58 -15.53
CA ASP A 81 10.40 7.24 -15.76
C ASP A 81 10.18 6.06 -16.71
N SER A 82 11.24 5.40 -17.15
CA SER A 82 11.18 4.20 -18.01
C SER A 82 10.37 3.06 -17.40
N LEU A 83 10.32 2.99 -16.05
CA LEU A 83 9.51 2.03 -15.34
C LEU A 83 8.00 2.27 -15.58
N LEU A 84 7.57 3.53 -15.75
CA LEU A 84 6.17 3.83 -16.09
C LEU A 84 5.83 3.29 -17.48
N ASP A 85 6.71 3.43 -18.48
CA ASP A 85 6.46 2.87 -19.81
C ASP A 85 6.30 1.35 -19.76
N ALA A 86 7.17 0.67 -19.00
CA ALA A 86 7.06 -0.78 -18.81
C ALA A 86 5.74 -1.19 -18.12
N VAL A 87 5.30 -0.43 -17.12
CA VAL A 87 3.99 -0.64 -16.45
C VAL A 87 2.84 -0.41 -17.42
N LEU A 88 2.85 0.67 -18.20
CA LEU A 88 1.78 0.99 -19.14
C LEU A 88 1.70 -0.01 -20.31
N ALA A 89 2.84 -0.59 -20.74
CA ALA A 89 2.87 -1.67 -21.72
C ALA A 89 2.07 -2.91 -21.26
N GLU A 90 1.97 -3.10 -19.95
CA GLU A 90 1.15 -4.15 -19.34
C GLU A 90 -0.36 -3.82 -19.31
N ARG A 91 -0.80 -2.70 -19.83
CA ARG A 91 -2.20 -2.27 -19.91
C ARG A 91 -2.96 -2.44 -18.59
N PRO A 92 -2.52 -1.79 -17.50
CA PRO A 92 -3.20 -1.86 -16.22
C PRO A 92 -4.57 -1.18 -16.26
N ARG A 93 -5.45 -1.55 -15.34
CA ARG A 93 -6.71 -0.83 -15.09
C ARG A 93 -6.50 0.35 -14.14
N VAL A 94 -5.55 0.23 -13.20
CA VAL A 94 -5.23 1.25 -12.19
C VAL A 94 -3.72 1.41 -12.07
N VAL A 95 -3.25 2.65 -12.03
CA VAL A 95 -1.89 3.01 -11.65
C VAL A 95 -1.94 3.96 -10.46
N SER A 96 -1.37 3.54 -9.33
CA SER A 96 -1.17 4.39 -8.16
C SER A 96 0.15 5.15 -8.29
N LEU A 97 0.07 6.48 -8.36
CA LEU A 97 1.20 7.40 -8.43
C LEU A 97 1.31 8.15 -7.10
N SER A 98 2.22 7.75 -6.22
CA SER A 98 2.24 8.21 -4.83
C SER A 98 3.60 8.76 -4.42
N PHE A 99 3.64 9.58 -3.37
CA PHE A 99 4.87 10.15 -2.81
C PHE A 99 5.56 11.17 -3.73
N GLY A 100 4.84 12.19 -4.14
CA GLY A 100 5.35 13.31 -4.95
C GLY A 100 4.28 13.86 -5.89
N ASP A 101 4.71 14.68 -6.86
CA ASP A 101 3.83 15.28 -7.84
C ASP A 101 3.56 14.31 -9.01
N PRO A 102 2.31 13.85 -9.22
CA PRO A 102 1.98 12.94 -10.31
C PRO A 102 1.69 13.65 -11.65
N ALA A 103 1.65 14.98 -11.69
CA ALA A 103 1.25 15.75 -12.88
C ALA A 103 1.98 15.37 -14.18
N PRO A 104 3.29 15.06 -14.19
CA PRO A 104 3.96 14.63 -15.43
C PRO A 104 3.48 13.27 -15.98
N TYR A 105 2.88 12.44 -15.13
CA TYR A 105 2.60 11.02 -15.42
C TYR A 105 1.11 10.74 -15.66
N VAL A 106 0.20 11.48 -15.03
CA VAL A 106 -1.27 11.30 -15.15
C VAL A 106 -1.73 11.27 -16.60
N PRO A 107 -1.33 12.22 -17.49
CA PRO A 107 -1.76 12.18 -18.88
C PRO A 107 -1.35 10.90 -19.63
N ARG A 108 -0.19 10.32 -19.30
CA ARG A 108 0.29 9.07 -19.91
C ARG A 108 -0.53 7.87 -19.42
N VAL A 109 -0.89 7.85 -18.12
CA VAL A 109 -1.77 6.81 -17.54
C VAL A 109 -3.14 6.87 -18.22
N HIS A 110 -3.74 8.05 -18.36
CA HIS A 110 -5.03 8.24 -19.04
C HIS A 110 -4.97 7.86 -20.52
N ALA A 111 -3.89 8.23 -21.24
CA ALA A 111 -3.69 7.85 -22.63
C ALA A 111 -3.60 6.32 -22.82
N ALA A 112 -3.15 5.57 -21.82
CA ALA A 112 -3.15 4.11 -21.81
C ALA A 112 -4.51 3.50 -21.41
N GLY A 113 -5.53 4.30 -21.11
CA GLY A 113 -6.87 3.87 -20.70
C GLY A 113 -6.96 3.38 -19.26
N ALA A 114 -5.97 3.71 -18.42
CA ALA A 114 -5.93 3.37 -17.00
C ALA A 114 -6.41 4.54 -16.13
N LEU A 115 -6.89 4.23 -14.92
CA LEU A 115 -7.15 5.20 -13.89
C LEU A 115 -5.87 5.54 -13.13
N ALA A 116 -5.67 6.83 -12.87
CA ALA A 116 -4.59 7.34 -12.03
C ALA A 116 -5.14 7.59 -10.62
N ILE A 117 -4.59 6.92 -9.61
CA ILE A 117 -4.90 7.20 -8.20
C ILE A 117 -3.65 7.66 -7.47
N SER A 118 -3.79 8.39 -6.37
CA SER A 118 -2.63 8.82 -5.58
C SER A 118 -2.87 8.70 -4.07
N GLN A 119 -1.87 8.18 -3.35
CA GLN A 119 -1.85 8.25 -1.89
C GLN A 119 -1.42 9.65 -1.45
N ILE A 120 -2.11 10.17 -0.46
CA ILE A 120 -1.86 11.48 0.14
C ILE A 120 -1.76 11.35 1.66
N ASN A 121 -0.99 12.23 2.28
CA ASN A 121 -0.79 12.24 3.72
C ASN A 121 -1.21 13.57 4.37
N THR A 122 -1.51 14.59 3.56
CA THR A 122 -1.93 15.92 3.98
C THR A 122 -2.89 16.54 2.96
N ILE A 123 -3.57 17.63 3.35
CA ILE A 123 -4.39 18.44 2.43
C ILE A 123 -3.54 19.16 1.39
N GLU A 124 -2.30 19.46 1.70
CA GLU A 124 -1.37 20.02 0.70
C GLU A 124 -1.09 19.01 -0.41
N ASP A 125 -0.86 17.73 -0.06
CA ASP A 125 -0.74 16.66 -1.05
C ASP A 125 -2.03 16.53 -1.89
N LEU A 126 -3.20 16.62 -1.26
CA LEU A 126 -4.48 16.57 -1.96
C LEU A 126 -4.57 17.61 -3.07
N ARG A 127 -4.22 18.86 -2.77
CA ARG A 127 -4.25 19.96 -3.75
C ARG A 127 -3.33 19.69 -4.95
N ILE A 128 -2.14 19.12 -4.69
CA ILE A 128 -1.17 18.78 -5.75
C ILE A 128 -1.75 17.70 -6.66
N VAL A 129 -2.27 16.60 -6.09
CA VAL A 129 -2.76 15.49 -6.91
C VAL A 129 -4.09 15.80 -7.60
N GLU A 130 -4.94 16.61 -6.99
CA GLU A 130 -6.16 17.14 -7.61
C GLU A 130 -5.85 18.00 -8.83
N ALA A 131 -4.89 18.93 -8.70
CA ALA A 131 -4.43 19.75 -9.82
C ALA A 131 -3.78 18.93 -10.94
N ALA A 132 -3.19 17.78 -10.61
CA ALA A 132 -2.64 16.83 -11.58
C ALA A 132 -3.72 16.03 -12.32
N GLY A 133 -4.98 16.02 -11.85
CA GLY A 133 -6.10 15.37 -12.50
C GLY A 133 -6.19 13.87 -12.21
N VAL A 134 -5.85 13.42 -11.02
CA VAL A 134 -6.07 12.01 -10.62
C VAL A 134 -7.56 11.66 -10.52
N ASP A 135 -7.91 10.40 -10.72
CA ASP A 135 -9.31 9.94 -10.71
C ASP A 135 -9.83 9.64 -9.29
N ALA A 136 -8.94 9.35 -8.35
CA ALA A 136 -9.27 9.13 -6.93
C ALA A 136 -8.04 9.32 -6.06
N VAL A 137 -8.28 9.55 -4.77
CA VAL A 137 -7.22 9.70 -3.77
C VAL A 137 -7.31 8.62 -2.70
N VAL A 138 -6.17 8.28 -2.10
CA VAL A 138 -6.08 7.38 -0.95
C VAL A 138 -5.55 8.17 0.24
N ALA A 139 -6.42 8.50 1.20
CA ALA A 139 -6.04 9.13 2.46
C ALA A 139 -5.27 8.12 3.32
N GLN A 140 -3.94 8.20 3.29
CA GLN A 140 -3.06 7.27 4.00
C GLN A 140 -2.62 7.86 5.33
N GLY A 141 -3.15 7.31 6.41
CA GLY A 141 -2.82 7.73 7.76
C GLY A 141 -1.50 7.17 8.29
N HIS A 142 -1.04 7.77 9.37
CA HIS A 142 0.19 7.44 10.08
C HIS A 142 0.27 5.97 10.56
N GLU A 143 -0.86 5.31 10.81
CA GLU A 143 -0.91 3.91 11.21
C GLU A 143 -0.49 2.94 10.11
N ALA A 144 -0.38 3.40 8.86
CA ALA A 144 0.04 2.58 7.73
C ALA A 144 1.48 2.06 7.89
N GLY A 145 1.73 0.85 7.39
CA GLY A 145 3.09 0.31 7.23
C GLY A 145 3.78 0.88 5.99
N GLY A 146 5.10 0.78 5.97
CA GLY A 146 5.90 1.43 4.93
C GLY A 146 5.95 2.94 5.11
N HIS A 147 6.29 3.65 4.05
CA HIS A 147 6.40 5.10 4.09
C HIS A 147 5.02 5.75 4.20
N THR A 148 4.90 6.74 5.08
CA THR A 148 3.63 7.41 5.37
C THR A 148 3.86 8.80 5.96
N GLY A 149 2.77 9.56 6.18
CA GLY A 149 2.77 10.85 6.85
C GLY A 149 2.71 10.74 8.38
N ARG A 150 2.18 11.78 9.02
CA ARG A 150 2.12 11.89 10.49
C ARG A 150 0.71 12.10 11.04
N ILE A 151 -0.30 12.24 10.19
CA ILE A 151 -1.70 12.42 10.60
C ILE A 151 -2.35 11.05 10.73
N GLY A 152 -3.12 10.81 11.79
CA GLY A 152 -3.88 9.56 11.97
C GLY A 152 -4.90 9.34 10.86
N THR A 153 -5.27 8.09 10.61
CA THR A 153 -6.15 7.73 9.47
C THR A 153 -7.53 8.41 9.56
N LEU A 154 -8.17 8.35 10.71
CA LEU A 154 -9.53 8.90 10.82
C LEU A 154 -9.58 10.44 10.74
N PRO A 155 -8.69 11.23 11.39
CA PRO A 155 -8.62 12.67 11.19
C PRO A 155 -8.35 13.05 9.73
N LEU A 156 -7.35 12.41 9.10
CA LEU A 156 -7.00 12.70 7.70
C LEU A 156 -8.17 12.37 6.76
N LEU A 157 -8.82 11.22 6.95
CA LEU A 157 -9.95 10.81 6.10
C LEU A 157 -11.08 11.84 6.15
N GLN A 158 -11.45 12.31 7.32
CA GLN A 158 -12.52 13.31 7.49
C GLN A 158 -12.15 14.62 6.80
N GLU A 159 -10.94 15.12 7.05
CA GLU A 159 -10.47 16.38 6.46
C GLU A 159 -10.42 16.30 4.93
N VAL A 160 -9.98 15.17 4.37
CA VAL A 160 -9.96 14.93 2.92
C VAL A 160 -11.38 14.86 2.34
N LEU A 161 -12.29 14.13 2.96
CA LEU A 161 -13.69 14.02 2.51
C LEU A 161 -14.41 15.37 2.48
N GLU A 162 -14.07 16.27 3.41
CA GLU A 162 -14.61 17.64 3.46
C GLU A 162 -13.96 18.59 2.44
N SER A 163 -12.79 18.21 1.88
CA SER A 163 -11.94 19.09 1.08
C SER A 163 -11.97 18.80 -0.42
N THR A 164 -12.56 17.67 -0.86
CA THR A 164 -12.58 17.28 -2.27
C THR A 164 -13.90 16.64 -2.68
N SER A 165 -14.19 16.69 -4.00
CA SER A 165 -15.25 15.91 -4.62
C SER A 165 -14.75 14.62 -5.30
N LEU A 166 -13.45 14.38 -5.29
CA LEU A 166 -12.88 13.12 -5.80
C LEU A 166 -13.30 11.94 -4.91
N PRO A 167 -13.44 10.74 -5.50
CA PRO A 167 -13.57 9.52 -4.70
C PRO A 167 -12.38 9.34 -3.76
N VAL A 168 -12.66 9.07 -2.47
CA VAL A 168 -11.63 8.93 -1.44
C VAL A 168 -11.62 7.49 -0.94
N LEU A 169 -10.45 6.86 -0.95
CA LEU A 169 -10.20 5.60 -0.27
C LEU A 169 -9.40 5.89 1.01
N ALA A 170 -9.49 5.00 1.99
CA ALA A 170 -8.69 5.10 3.21
C ALA A 170 -7.58 4.05 3.25
N ALA A 171 -6.42 4.38 3.85
CA ALA A 171 -5.33 3.46 4.13
C ALA A 171 -4.71 3.75 5.50
N GLY A 172 -4.21 2.69 6.15
CA GLY A 172 -3.64 2.76 7.50
C GLY A 172 -4.61 2.27 8.58
N GLY A 173 -4.17 1.36 9.44
CA GLY A 173 -4.98 0.79 10.52
C GLY A 173 -6.07 -0.21 10.08
N ILE A 174 -6.29 -0.42 8.81
CA ILE A 174 -7.39 -1.24 8.26
C ILE A 174 -6.88 -2.67 8.00
N ALA A 175 -7.28 -3.61 8.88
CA ALA A 175 -6.89 -5.03 8.77
C ALA A 175 -8.04 -6.00 9.06
N SER A 176 -9.27 -5.50 9.20
CA SER A 176 -10.44 -6.32 9.52
C SER A 176 -11.70 -5.70 8.94
N GLY A 177 -12.80 -6.45 8.94
CA GLY A 177 -14.10 -5.92 8.53
C GLY A 177 -14.59 -4.76 9.41
N ARG A 178 -14.11 -4.64 10.66
CA ARG A 178 -14.41 -3.47 11.50
C ARG A 178 -13.76 -2.20 10.93
N GLY A 179 -12.51 -2.31 10.50
CA GLY A 179 -11.78 -1.20 9.89
C GLY A 179 -12.42 -0.77 8.57
N LEU A 180 -12.75 -1.73 7.68
CA LEU A 180 -13.42 -1.41 6.42
C LEU A 180 -14.79 -0.79 6.66
N ALA A 181 -15.62 -1.35 7.56
CA ALA A 181 -16.94 -0.79 7.88
C ALA A 181 -16.83 0.63 8.43
N ALA A 182 -15.85 0.91 9.30
CA ALA A 182 -15.65 2.23 9.89
C ALA A 182 -15.33 3.30 8.83
N VAL A 183 -14.43 3.02 7.88
CA VAL A 183 -14.07 4.00 6.85
C VAL A 183 -15.17 4.18 5.80
N LEU A 184 -15.91 3.12 5.47
CA LEU A 184 -17.08 3.22 4.59
C LEU A 184 -18.20 4.03 5.25
N ALA A 185 -18.47 3.82 6.55
CA ALA A 185 -19.44 4.61 7.31
C ALA A 185 -19.03 6.09 7.43
N ALA A 186 -17.73 6.39 7.40
CA ALA A 186 -17.21 7.76 7.36
C ALA A 186 -17.36 8.42 5.96
N GLY A 187 -17.69 7.65 4.91
CA GLY A 187 -17.87 8.17 3.55
C GLY A 187 -16.75 7.78 2.57
N ALA A 188 -15.80 6.94 2.97
CA ALA A 188 -14.81 6.43 2.02
C ALA A 188 -15.45 5.50 0.99
N GLU A 189 -14.93 5.49 -0.24
CA GLU A 189 -15.36 4.63 -1.34
C GLU A 189 -14.65 3.26 -1.37
N GLY A 190 -13.80 3.00 -0.39
CA GLY A 190 -13.06 1.74 -0.22
C GLY A 190 -11.85 1.89 0.67
N ALA A 191 -11.04 0.82 0.73
CA ALA A 191 -9.80 0.81 1.48
C ALA A 191 -8.63 0.26 0.67
N LEU A 192 -7.42 0.80 0.92
CA LEU A 192 -6.15 0.23 0.48
C LEU A 192 -5.52 -0.51 1.66
N VAL A 193 -5.39 -1.83 1.54
CA VAL A 193 -4.98 -2.73 2.61
C VAL A 193 -3.60 -3.32 2.34
N GLY A 194 -2.67 -3.14 3.27
CA GLY A 194 -1.31 -3.68 3.16
C GLY A 194 -1.00 -4.70 4.26
N THR A 195 -0.87 -4.25 5.50
CA THR A 195 -0.36 -5.04 6.64
C THR A 195 -1.12 -6.36 6.85
N ALA A 196 -2.45 -6.37 6.70
CA ALA A 196 -3.23 -7.60 6.81
C ALA A 196 -2.84 -8.67 5.78
N LEU A 197 -2.37 -8.26 4.61
CA LEU A 197 -1.98 -9.14 3.52
C LEU A 197 -0.52 -9.58 3.59
N LEU A 198 0.33 -8.94 4.42
CA LEU A 198 1.77 -9.23 4.49
C LEU A 198 2.09 -10.61 5.06
N ALA A 199 1.21 -11.19 5.90
CA ALA A 199 1.38 -12.54 6.42
C ALA A 199 0.85 -13.63 5.47
N SER A 200 0.39 -13.25 4.28
CA SER A 200 -0.10 -14.23 3.30
C SER A 200 1.05 -15.01 2.66
N PRO A 201 0.86 -16.32 2.40
CA PRO A 201 1.84 -17.14 1.69
C PRO A 201 2.17 -16.63 0.27
N GLU A 202 1.29 -15.82 -0.31
CA GLU A 202 1.43 -15.23 -1.63
C GLU A 202 2.39 -14.02 -1.67
N THR A 203 2.81 -13.50 -0.51
CA THR A 203 3.79 -12.40 -0.46
C THR A 203 5.18 -12.86 -0.84
N VAL A 204 5.90 -12.00 -1.54
CA VAL A 204 7.33 -12.18 -1.82
C VAL A 204 8.15 -11.87 -0.57
N GLY A 205 9.33 -12.50 -0.45
CA GLY A 205 10.32 -12.20 0.59
C GLY A 205 10.49 -13.30 1.63
N PRO A 206 11.32 -13.07 2.63
CA PRO A 206 11.73 -14.10 3.57
C PRO A 206 10.59 -14.53 4.51
N GLU A 207 10.57 -15.80 4.87
CA GLU A 207 9.56 -16.40 5.76
C GLU A 207 9.53 -15.74 7.12
N TYR A 208 10.70 -15.41 7.69
CA TYR A 208 10.80 -14.77 8.99
C TYR A 208 9.96 -13.47 9.10
N ALA A 209 9.75 -12.79 7.97
CA ALA A 209 8.97 -11.55 7.98
C ALA A 209 7.48 -11.80 8.27
N ARG A 210 6.93 -12.92 7.78
CA ARG A 210 5.56 -13.34 8.09
C ARG A 210 5.44 -13.77 9.55
N ASP A 211 6.41 -14.56 10.03
CA ASP A 211 6.43 -15.03 11.42
C ASP A 211 6.53 -13.88 12.42
N ARG A 212 7.43 -12.92 12.15
CA ARG A 212 7.55 -11.72 12.98
C ARG A 212 6.27 -10.89 12.99
N LEU A 213 5.59 -10.76 11.83
CA LEU A 213 4.33 -10.03 11.77
C LEU A 213 3.24 -10.71 12.60
N VAL A 214 3.10 -12.03 12.50
CA VAL A 214 2.12 -12.81 13.27
C VAL A 214 2.38 -12.74 14.78
N ALA A 215 3.64 -12.64 15.19
CA ALA A 215 4.04 -12.52 16.60
C ALA A 215 3.89 -11.08 17.14
N ALA A 216 3.75 -10.07 16.27
CA ALA A 216 3.76 -8.67 16.68
C ALA A 216 2.44 -8.21 17.31
N SER A 217 2.53 -7.25 18.22
CA SER A 217 1.42 -6.44 18.69
C SER A 217 1.36 -5.08 18.00
N SER A 218 0.31 -4.31 18.23
CA SER A 218 0.17 -2.96 17.63
C SER A 218 1.21 -1.97 18.15
N THR A 219 1.82 -2.24 19.32
CA THR A 219 2.88 -1.41 19.91
C THR A 219 4.27 -1.75 19.38
N ASP A 220 4.43 -2.85 18.64
CA ASP A 220 5.71 -3.33 18.15
C ASP A 220 6.06 -2.71 16.78
N THR A 221 5.69 -1.46 16.57
CA THR A 221 6.05 -0.71 15.37
C THR A 221 6.77 0.59 15.73
N VAL A 222 7.65 1.03 14.83
CA VAL A 222 8.36 2.29 14.94
C VAL A 222 8.33 3.05 13.61
N TYR A 223 8.11 4.36 13.66
CA TYR A 223 8.25 5.26 12.51
C TYR A 223 9.68 5.79 12.46
N THR A 224 10.44 5.43 11.43
CA THR A 224 11.88 5.65 11.38
C THR A 224 12.41 5.80 9.96
N ASP A 225 13.56 6.40 9.80
CA ASP A 225 14.32 6.51 8.55
C ASP A 225 15.60 5.64 8.54
N VAL A 226 15.92 4.98 9.67
CA VAL A 226 17.20 4.27 9.82
C VAL A 226 17.42 3.19 8.76
N PHE A 227 16.36 2.51 8.31
CA PHE A 227 16.48 1.48 7.27
C PHE A 227 16.73 2.06 5.88
N ASP A 228 16.19 3.25 5.59
CA ASP A 228 16.42 3.90 4.30
C ASP A 228 17.83 4.43 4.23
N ARG A 229 18.31 5.06 5.29
CA ARG A 229 19.68 5.54 5.44
C ARG A 229 20.68 4.39 5.36
N ALA A 230 20.44 3.28 6.07
CA ALA A 230 21.28 2.09 6.02
C ALA A 230 21.39 1.47 4.62
N ARG A 231 20.36 1.59 3.82
CA ARG A 231 20.30 1.03 2.47
C ARG A 231 20.54 2.06 1.37
N HIS A 232 20.94 3.28 1.74
CA HIS A 232 21.14 4.41 0.83
C HIS A 232 19.93 4.63 -0.11
N GLN A 233 18.70 4.51 0.47
CA GLN A 233 17.49 4.76 -0.29
C GLN A 233 17.14 6.25 -0.22
N PRO A 234 17.04 6.95 -1.35
CA PRO A 234 16.89 8.40 -1.38
C PRO A 234 15.43 8.82 -1.16
N TRP A 235 14.81 8.34 -0.08
CA TRP A 235 13.48 8.77 0.27
C TRP A 235 13.48 10.25 0.70
N PRO A 236 12.54 11.07 0.20
CA PRO A 236 12.38 12.42 0.70
C PRO A 236 12.09 12.42 2.20
N ALA A 237 12.79 13.26 2.96
CA ALA A 237 12.81 13.26 4.43
C ALA A 237 11.42 13.47 5.09
N ARG A 238 10.43 13.97 4.34
CA ARG A 238 9.05 14.13 4.83
C ARG A 238 8.33 12.80 5.07
N TRP A 239 8.79 11.71 4.46
CA TRP A 239 8.22 10.38 4.59
C TRP A 239 9.19 9.41 5.25
N GLY A 240 8.98 9.12 6.53
CA GLY A 240 9.63 8.00 7.18
C GLY A 240 8.85 6.69 6.97
N GLY A 241 9.50 5.58 7.22
CA GLY A 241 8.90 4.26 7.12
C GLY A 241 8.43 3.73 8.46
N ARG A 242 7.19 3.20 8.54
CA ARG A 242 6.75 2.44 9.71
C ARG A 242 7.07 0.96 9.51
N ALA A 243 7.83 0.42 10.45
CA ALA A 243 8.29 -0.98 10.44
C ALA A 243 8.10 -1.63 11.81
N LEU A 244 8.14 -2.96 11.86
CA LEU A 244 8.25 -3.68 13.13
C LEU A 244 9.57 -3.34 13.82
N THR A 245 9.51 -3.14 15.13
CA THR A 245 10.70 -2.99 15.99
C THR A 245 11.55 -4.26 15.94
N ASN A 246 12.88 -4.09 16.02
CA ASN A 246 13.85 -5.18 16.03
C ASN A 246 15.15 -4.71 16.69
N ASP A 247 16.15 -5.58 16.77
CA ASP A 247 17.44 -5.25 17.37
C ASP A 247 18.09 -4.04 16.68
N TYR A 248 17.95 -3.92 15.35
CA TYR A 248 18.48 -2.79 14.61
C TYR A 248 17.82 -1.46 14.99
N THR A 249 16.50 -1.43 15.12
CA THR A 249 15.79 -0.21 15.55
C THR A 249 16.04 0.11 17.03
N ALA A 250 16.16 -0.92 17.89
CA ALA A 250 16.49 -0.72 19.30
C ALA A 250 17.88 -0.07 19.48
N GLU A 251 18.82 -0.42 18.60
CA GLU A 251 20.18 0.15 18.64
C GLU A 251 20.24 1.54 17.98
N TRP A 252 19.60 1.77 16.82
CA TRP A 252 19.91 2.92 15.98
C TRP A 252 18.81 3.98 15.89
N HIS A 253 17.55 3.67 16.22
CA HIS A 253 16.47 4.66 16.11
C HIS A 253 16.71 5.82 17.09
N GLY A 254 16.73 7.06 16.51
CA GLY A 254 16.89 8.28 17.30
C GLY A 254 18.33 8.61 17.75
N ARG A 255 19.34 7.80 17.39
CA ARG A 255 20.73 8.01 17.85
C ARG A 255 21.58 8.93 16.98
N GLY A 256 21.11 9.35 15.82
CA GLY A 256 21.84 10.31 14.97
C GLY A 256 23.11 9.75 14.31
N ALA A 257 23.25 8.42 14.19
CA ALA A 257 24.37 7.77 13.50
C ALA A 257 24.42 8.21 12.02
N ASP A 258 25.64 8.27 11.45
CA ASP A 258 25.82 8.52 10.02
C ASP A 258 25.43 7.30 9.16
N GLU A 259 25.30 7.50 7.85
CA GLU A 259 24.85 6.46 6.93
C GLU A 259 25.84 5.31 6.79
N GLU A 260 27.15 5.58 6.88
CA GLU A 260 28.19 4.54 6.77
C GLU A 260 28.11 3.59 7.99
N THR A 261 27.96 4.15 9.18
CA THR A 261 27.76 3.39 10.42
C THR A 261 26.50 2.54 10.36
N LEU A 262 25.39 3.13 9.91
CA LEU A 262 24.12 2.42 9.75
C LEU A 262 24.22 1.30 8.71
N ALA A 263 24.86 1.56 7.56
CA ALA A 263 25.02 0.57 6.50
C ALA A 263 25.92 -0.60 6.93
N ALA A 264 27.01 -0.31 7.64
CA ALA A 264 27.93 -1.34 8.14
C ALA A 264 27.27 -2.28 9.18
N ALA A 265 26.29 -1.79 9.94
CA ALA A 265 25.58 -2.55 10.95
C ALA A 265 24.33 -3.30 10.41
N TYR A 266 23.90 -3.01 9.17
CA TYR A 266 22.66 -3.55 8.62
C TYR A 266 22.88 -4.84 7.83
N ASP A 267 22.19 -5.90 8.21
CA ASP A 267 22.02 -7.10 7.38
C ASP A 267 20.53 -7.39 7.17
N GLY A 268 20.06 -7.19 5.96
CA GLY A 268 18.67 -7.43 5.57
C GLY A 268 18.28 -8.92 5.56
N ASN A 269 19.26 -9.85 5.60
CA ASN A 269 19.03 -11.28 5.65
C ASN A 269 19.01 -11.82 7.10
N ASP A 270 19.54 -11.08 8.08
CA ASP A 270 19.43 -11.46 9.50
C ASP A 270 17.99 -11.19 9.97
N PRO A 271 17.25 -12.21 10.46
CA PRO A 271 15.90 -12.03 10.97
C PRO A 271 15.77 -11.02 12.12
N ARG A 272 16.85 -10.74 12.85
CA ARG A 272 16.88 -9.79 13.96
C ARG A 272 17.09 -8.34 13.49
N LEU A 273 17.72 -8.14 12.33
CA LEU A 273 18.10 -6.83 11.81
C LEU A 273 17.25 -6.41 10.62
N GLY A 274 16.80 -7.37 9.80
CA GLY A 274 16.07 -7.11 8.55
C GLY A 274 14.78 -6.35 8.76
N VAL A 275 14.53 -5.37 7.89
CA VAL A 275 13.31 -4.55 7.93
C VAL A 275 12.07 -5.35 7.57
N VAL A 276 11.02 -5.19 8.36
CA VAL A 276 9.66 -5.63 8.05
C VAL A 276 8.74 -4.43 8.14
N TYR A 277 8.46 -3.79 7.02
CA TYR A 277 7.50 -2.69 6.97
C TYR A 277 6.09 -3.21 7.26
N ALA A 278 5.51 -2.77 8.36
CA ALA A 278 4.15 -3.09 8.79
C ALA A 278 3.57 -1.94 9.61
N GLY A 279 2.25 -1.74 9.50
CA GLY A 279 1.52 -0.71 10.24
C GLY A 279 1.07 -1.18 11.62
N GLU A 280 0.45 -0.27 12.37
CA GLU A 280 -0.06 -0.52 13.72
C GLU A 280 -1.17 -1.60 13.76
N ALA A 281 -1.78 -1.90 12.61
CA ALA A 281 -2.68 -3.04 12.46
C ALA A 281 -1.99 -4.42 12.56
N ALA A 282 -0.65 -4.49 12.75
CA ALA A 282 0.09 -5.73 12.99
C ALA A 282 -0.54 -6.56 14.11
N GLY A 283 -0.97 -5.92 15.20
CA GLY A 283 -1.64 -6.60 16.30
C GLY A 283 -2.97 -7.29 15.96
N LEU A 284 -3.53 -7.07 14.77
CA LEU A 284 -4.72 -7.76 14.25
C LEU A 284 -4.39 -8.98 13.38
N VAL A 285 -3.13 -9.14 12.98
CA VAL A 285 -2.65 -10.26 12.18
C VAL A 285 -2.18 -11.37 13.11
N ARG A 286 -2.99 -12.43 13.27
CA ARG A 286 -2.77 -13.47 14.28
C ARG A 286 -2.25 -14.80 13.72
N GLU A 287 -2.31 -14.95 12.41
CA GLU A 287 -1.93 -16.18 11.70
C GLU A 287 -1.59 -15.88 10.24
N GLN A 288 -0.86 -16.80 9.63
CA GLN A 288 -0.65 -16.77 8.19
C GLN A 288 -1.89 -17.36 7.50
N ARG A 289 -2.50 -16.56 6.61
CA ARG A 289 -3.72 -16.96 5.87
C ARG A 289 -3.60 -16.59 4.40
N PRO A 290 -4.20 -17.37 3.48
CA PRO A 290 -4.30 -16.98 2.08
C PRO A 290 -4.94 -15.60 1.91
N ALA A 291 -4.36 -14.77 1.03
CA ALA A 291 -4.83 -13.40 0.79
C ALA A 291 -6.32 -13.35 0.41
N GLY A 292 -6.77 -14.29 -0.41
CA GLY A 292 -8.17 -14.38 -0.82
C GLY A 292 -9.14 -14.64 0.34
N GLU A 293 -8.72 -15.37 1.38
CA GLU A 293 -9.54 -15.58 2.58
C GLU A 293 -9.62 -14.31 3.41
N ILE A 294 -8.50 -13.61 3.58
CA ILE A 294 -8.44 -12.34 4.31
C ILE A 294 -9.38 -11.31 3.66
N VAL A 295 -9.33 -11.17 2.33
CA VAL A 295 -10.18 -10.23 1.59
C VAL A 295 -11.67 -10.56 1.78
N ARG A 296 -12.07 -11.82 1.63
CA ARG A 296 -13.46 -12.26 1.82
C ARG A 296 -13.95 -12.05 3.25
N ASP A 297 -13.12 -12.35 4.25
CA ASP A 297 -13.45 -12.16 5.66
C ASP A 297 -13.65 -10.68 6.00
N ILE A 298 -12.75 -9.81 5.54
CA ILE A 298 -12.88 -8.35 5.68
C ILE A 298 -14.19 -7.86 5.07
N ALA A 299 -14.52 -8.28 3.85
CA ALA A 299 -15.72 -7.87 3.14
C ALA A 299 -17.00 -8.33 3.83
N THR A 300 -17.09 -9.63 4.14
CA THR A 300 -18.28 -10.23 4.78
C THR A 300 -18.56 -9.58 6.13
N ARG A 301 -17.51 -9.42 6.95
CA ARG A 301 -17.64 -8.83 8.27
C ARG A 301 -18.00 -7.34 8.22
N ALA A 302 -17.47 -6.60 7.24
CA ALA A 302 -17.86 -5.20 7.04
C ALA A 302 -19.33 -5.08 6.65
N GLU A 303 -19.80 -5.91 5.73
CA GLU A 303 -21.20 -5.93 5.32
C GLU A 303 -22.15 -6.27 6.48
N GLU A 304 -21.82 -7.25 7.31
CA GLU A 304 -22.58 -7.59 8.51
C GLU A 304 -22.68 -6.43 9.50
N LEU A 305 -21.58 -5.70 9.69
CA LEU A 305 -21.54 -4.56 10.62
C LEU A 305 -22.38 -3.39 10.11
N LEU A 306 -22.24 -3.04 8.83
CA LEU A 306 -22.98 -1.92 8.24
C LEU A 306 -24.48 -2.17 8.23
N ARG A 307 -24.95 -3.39 8.02
CA ARG A 307 -26.39 -3.75 8.11
C ARG A 307 -27.03 -3.55 9.49
N ARG A 308 -26.23 -3.35 10.55
CA ARG A 308 -26.78 -3.10 11.91
C ARG A 308 -27.23 -1.66 12.10
N PHE A 309 -26.82 -0.77 11.22
CA PHE A 309 -27.06 0.67 11.32
C PHE A 309 -27.87 1.23 10.14
N GLY A 310 -28.23 0.37 9.16
CA GLY A 310 -29.03 0.70 7.97
C GLY A 310 -30.41 0.07 7.92
#